data_cd5564e215c577279d9283ce7fb42960
#
_entry.id   cd5564e215c577279d9283ce7fb42960
#
_cell.length_a   1.000
_cell.length_b   1.000
_cell.length_c   1.000
_cell.angle_alpha   90.00
_cell.angle_beta   90.00
_cell.angle_gamma   90.00
#
_symmetry.space_group_name_H-M   'P 1'
#
loop_
_entity.id
_entity.type
_entity.pdbx_description
1 polymer ?
#
loop_
_entity_poly.entity_id
_entity_poly.type
_entity_poly.pdbx_seq_one_letter_code
_entity_poly.pdbx_strand_id
1 'polypeptide(L)'
;MTPEEMSLLIPQYLSGQMTPAEKDAFEAELGTNAGLRMEVDELRSVWEGLGSLPQEAPSPALRARFYQKLNDIQTGRHVVERQYAWWKPGLQGLVPQTVIALAVFVLGTYVGRTNLDGRGSSTQEVKRLSTEVQGLRQTVALSLLDQQSATSRLEGISWSSRVERPEPGLVSALLTMVDHDPNTNVRLSALDALEKFAGDPTVRKALVDSLPHQDSPLVQIALIDALVRIRDRAAAGELRKLTGDAETNSSVRQRAQWGLEKLSL
;
A
#
# COMPACT_ATOMS: atom_id res chain seq x y z
N MET A 1 -26.05 -13.94 -27.29
CA MET A 1 -25.46 -13.18 -26.16
C MET A 1 -26.59 -12.47 -25.43
N THR A 2 -26.54 -12.41 -24.11
CA THR A 2 -27.52 -11.64 -23.33
C THR A 2 -27.26 -10.14 -23.47
N PRO A 3 -28.27 -9.26 -23.28
CA PRO A 3 -28.05 -7.81 -23.29
C PRO A 3 -26.96 -7.35 -22.35
N GLU A 4 -26.88 -7.98 -21.17
CA GLU A 4 -25.86 -7.67 -20.16
C GLU A 4 -24.43 -8.07 -20.61
N GLU A 5 -24.29 -9.19 -21.33
CA GLU A 5 -22.99 -9.58 -21.91
C GLU A 5 -22.53 -8.61 -22.98
N MET A 6 -23.46 -8.03 -23.74
CA MET A 6 -23.16 -7.05 -24.79
C MET A 6 -22.69 -5.71 -24.22
N SER A 7 -23.31 -5.23 -23.13
CA SER A 7 -22.87 -3.99 -22.46
C SER A 7 -21.42 -4.10 -21.92
N LEU A 8 -20.98 -5.28 -21.49
CA LEU A 8 -19.61 -5.51 -21.04
C LEU A 8 -18.56 -5.42 -22.16
N LEU A 9 -18.98 -5.54 -23.44
CA LEU A 9 -18.09 -5.46 -24.59
C LEU A 9 -17.91 -4.02 -25.12
N ILE A 10 -18.72 -3.05 -24.69
CA ILE A 10 -18.65 -1.66 -25.16
C ILE A 10 -17.24 -1.04 -24.96
N PRO A 11 -16.55 -1.21 -23.82
CA PRO A 11 -15.20 -0.65 -23.65
C PRO A 11 -14.19 -1.23 -24.64
N GLN A 12 -14.30 -2.51 -24.98
CA GLN A 12 -13.42 -3.17 -25.96
C GLN A 12 -13.72 -2.67 -27.39
N TYR A 13 -14.98 -2.41 -27.71
CA TYR A 13 -15.40 -1.82 -28.97
C TYR A 13 -14.87 -0.39 -29.12
N LEU A 14 -15.04 0.46 -28.12
CA LEU A 14 -14.59 1.86 -28.11
C LEU A 14 -13.06 1.99 -28.11
N SER A 15 -12.35 1.07 -27.47
CA SER A 15 -10.87 1.05 -27.46
C SER A 15 -10.24 0.41 -28.69
N GLY A 16 -11.05 -0.18 -29.59
CA GLY A 16 -10.57 -0.85 -30.81
C GLY A 16 -9.82 -2.17 -30.54
N GLN A 17 -10.06 -2.80 -29.37
CA GLN A 17 -9.37 -4.04 -28.98
C GLN A 17 -10.10 -5.32 -29.41
N MET A 18 -11.21 -5.20 -30.12
CA MET A 18 -11.95 -6.35 -30.69
C MET A 18 -11.27 -6.90 -31.93
N THR A 19 -11.38 -8.22 -32.10
CA THR A 19 -11.03 -8.85 -33.36
C THR A 19 -12.03 -8.46 -34.45
N PRO A 20 -11.67 -8.53 -35.73
CA PRO A 20 -12.60 -8.18 -36.81
C PRO A 20 -13.93 -8.94 -36.76
N ALA A 21 -13.91 -10.23 -36.47
CA ALA A 21 -15.11 -11.05 -36.35
C ALA A 21 -16.01 -10.67 -35.17
N GLU A 22 -15.44 -10.32 -34.03
CA GLU A 22 -16.18 -9.85 -32.85
C GLU A 22 -16.80 -8.48 -33.12
N LYS A 23 -16.07 -7.59 -33.80
CA LYS A 23 -16.55 -6.27 -34.18
C LYS A 23 -17.76 -6.37 -35.12
N ASP A 24 -17.67 -7.20 -36.16
CA ASP A 24 -18.78 -7.40 -37.13
C ASP A 24 -20.02 -7.93 -36.43
N ALA A 25 -19.86 -8.89 -35.49
CA ALA A 25 -20.96 -9.42 -34.70
C ALA A 25 -21.58 -8.37 -33.77
N PHE A 26 -20.76 -7.54 -33.14
CA PHE A 26 -21.21 -6.45 -32.27
C PHE A 26 -21.95 -5.35 -33.06
N GLU A 27 -21.45 -4.97 -34.23
CA GLU A 27 -22.07 -3.97 -35.13
C GLU A 27 -23.41 -4.49 -35.72
N ALA A 28 -23.54 -5.79 -35.97
CA ALA A 28 -24.81 -6.37 -36.41
C ALA A 28 -25.86 -6.28 -35.30
N GLU A 29 -25.48 -6.48 -34.04
CA GLU A 29 -26.38 -6.36 -32.88
C GLU A 29 -26.72 -4.89 -32.61
N LEU A 30 -25.77 -3.96 -32.74
CA LEU A 30 -26.03 -2.51 -32.69
C LEU A 30 -27.09 -2.06 -33.74
N GLY A 31 -27.15 -2.72 -34.89
CA GLY A 31 -28.13 -2.47 -35.92
C GLY A 31 -29.56 -2.78 -35.46
N THR A 32 -29.74 -3.78 -34.61
CA THR A 32 -31.06 -4.32 -34.20
C THR A 32 -31.51 -3.84 -32.81
N ASN A 33 -30.57 -3.50 -31.92
CA ASN A 33 -30.85 -3.14 -30.52
C ASN A 33 -30.68 -1.64 -30.29
N ALA A 34 -31.82 -0.92 -30.18
CA ALA A 34 -31.84 0.52 -29.94
C ALA A 34 -31.28 0.90 -28.55
N GLY A 35 -31.48 0.06 -27.51
CA GLY A 35 -30.97 0.30 -26.16
C GLY A 35 -29.44 0.25 -26.11
N LEU A 36 -28.86 -0.79 -26.72
CA LEU A 36 -27.39 -0.93 -26.83
C LEU A 36 -26.76 0.24 -27.59
N ARG A 37 -27.45 0.74 -28.64
CA ARG A 37 -26.98 1.89 -29.42
C ARG A 37 -26.92 3.15 -28.56
N MET A 38 -27.95 3.43 -27.76
CA MET A 38 -27.97 4.60 -26.86
C MET A 38 -26.83 4.51 -25.83
N GLU A 39 -26.61 3.36 -25.25
CA GLU A 39 -25.55 3.14 -24.27
C GLU A 39 -24.15 3.32 -24.87
N VAL A 40 -23.93 2.81 -26.11
CA VAL A 40 -22.67 3.03 -26.85
C VAL A 40 -22.44 4.49 -27.18
N ASP A 41 -23.50 5.23 -27.58
CA ASP A 41 -23.37 6.66 -27.92
C ASP A 41 -23.09 7.50 -26.69
N GLU A 42 -23.70 7.19 -25.55
CA GLU A 42 -23.41 7.84 -24.27
C GLU A 42 -21.95 7.60 -23.83
N LEU A 43 -21.53 6.34 -23.82
CA LEU A 43 -20.15 6.00 -23.45
C LEU A 43 -19.09 6.52 -24.45
N ARG A 44 -19.44 6.62 -25.74
CA ARG A 44 -18.56 7.22 -26.75
C ARG A 44 -18.29 8.69 -26.46
N SER A 45 -19.31 9.44 -26.05
CA SER A 45 -19.13 10.86 -25.70
C SER A 45 -18.18 11.06 -24.53
N VAL A 46 -18.22 10.17 -23.52
CA VAL A 46 -17.31 10.16 -22.39
C VAL A 46 -15.90 9.76 -22.83
N TRP A 47 -15.80 8.74 -23.70
CA TRP A 47 -14.52 8.25 -24.22
C TRP A 47 -13.78 9.30 -25.05
N GLU A 48 -14.50 10.02 -25.92
CA GLU A 48 -13.95 11.14 -26.69
C GLU A 48 -13.53 12.30 -25.77
N GLY A 49 -14.32 12.59 -24.73
CA GLY A 49 -13.97 13.57 -23.71
C GLY A 49 -12.67 13.22 -22.98
N LEU A 50 -12.48 11.95 -22.61
CA LEU A 50 -11.24 11.46 -22.00
C LEU A 50 -10.04 11.53 -22.98
N GLY A 51 -10.28 11.21 -24.26
CA GLY A 51 -9.26 11.30 -25.30
C GLY A 51 -8.80 12.73 -25.61
N SER A 52 -9.64 13.71 -25.31
CA SER A 52 -9.34 15.14 -25.49
C SER A 52 -8.51 15.75 -24.36
N LEU A 53 -8.34 15.03 -23.23
CA LEU A 53 -7.53 15.50 -22.12
C LEU A 53 -6.06 15.64 -22.55
N PRO A 54 -5.39 16.75 -22.17
CA PRO A 54 -3.98 16.94 -22.50
C PRO A 54 -3.17 15.82 -21.86
N GLN A 55 -2.49 15.02 -22.69
CA GLN A 55 -1.54 14.04 -22.22
C GLN A 55 -0.32 14.75 -21.65
N GLU A 56 -0.19 14.77 -20.33
CA GLU A 56 1.02 15.27 -19.68
C GLU A 56 2.20 14.35 -20.04
N ALA A 57 3.04 14.80 -20.95
CA ALA A 57 4.28 14.12 -21.23
C ALA A 57 5.22 14.19 -20.01
N PRO A 58 5.81 13.07 -19.58
CA PRO A 58 6.76 13.08 -18.47
C PRO A 58 7.91 14.07 -18.77
N SER A 59 8.33 14.81 -17.75
CA SER A 59 9.41 15.79 -17.91
C SER A 59 10.67 15.12 -18.48
N PRO A 60 11.49 15.83 -19.30
CA PRO A 60 12.74 15.28 -19.84
C PRO A 60 13.66 14.70 -18.74
N ALA A 61 13.68 15.33 -17.58
CA ALA A 61 14.45 14.87 -16.42
C ALA A 61 13.93 13.51 -15.86
N LEU A 62 12.61 13.34 -15.79
CA LEU A 62 12.00 12.07 -15.33
C LEU A 62 12.28 10.95 -16.33
N ARG A 63 12.15 11.25 -17.63
CA ARG A 63 12.44 10.32 -18.72
C ARG A 63 13.90 9.88 -18.71
N ALA A 64 14.83 10.82 -18.54
CA ALA A 64 16.26 10.51 -18.45
C ALA A 64 16.59 9.60 -17.26
N ARG A 65 16.05 9.90 -16.07
CA ARG A 65 16.23 9.07 -14.87
C ARG A 65 15.63 7.67 -15.04
N PHE A 66 14.48 7.56 -15.69
CA PHE A 66 13.85 6.27 -15.96
C PHE A 66 14.72 5.39 -16.84
N TYR A 67 15.20 5.93 -17.99
CA TYR A 67 16.06 5.19 -18.91
C TYR A 67 17.43 4.86 -18.31
N GLN A 68 18.00 5.75 -17.51
CA GLN A 68 19.22 5.48 -16.77
C GLN A 68 19.03 4.29 -15.81
N LYS A 69 17.95 4.30 -15.02
CA LYS A 69 17.65 3.20 -14.08
C LYS A 69 17.36 1.87 -14.80
N LEU A 70 16.68 1.94 -15.95
CA LEU A 70 16.42 0.77 -16.79
C LEU A 70 17.73 0.17 -17.33
N ASN A 71 18.65 1.02 -17.81
CA ASN A 71 19.96 0.59 -18.30
C ASN A 71 20.81 -0.02 -17.17
N ASP A 72 20.78 0.55 -15.97
CA ASP A 72 21.48 0.01 -14.79
C ASP A 72 20.96 -1.39 -14.42
N ILE A 73 19.67 -1.63 -14.54
CA ILE A 73 19.06 -2.95 -14.31
C ILE A 73 19.43 -3.94 -15.41
N GLN A 74 19.36 -3.53 -16.69
CA GLN A 74 19.66 -4.40 -17.83
C GLN A 74 21.15 -4.76 -17.90
N THR A 75 22.04 -3.87 -17.49
CA THR A 75 23.48 -4.12 -17.51
C THR A 75 24.02 -4.85 -16.28
N GLY A 76 23.13 -5.19 -15.32
CA GLY A 76 23.50 -5.90 -14.08
C GLY A 76 24.52 -5.13 -13.22
N ARG A 77 24.71 -3.84 -13.51
CA ARG A 77 25.61 -2.98 -12.75
C ARG A 77 24.88 -2.49 -11.50
N HIS A 78 24.82 -3.34 -10.49
CA HIS A 78 24.84 -2.84 -9.13
C HIS A 78 26.22 -2.20 -8.93
N VAL A 79 26.37 -0.96 -9.36
CA VAL A 79 27.55 -0.17 -9.02
C VAL A 79 27.41 0.14 -7.53
N VAL A 80 27.92 -0.77 -6.72
CA VAL A 80 28.54 -0.38 -5.47
C VAL A 80 29.74 0.46 -5.91
N GLU A 81 29.56 1.76 -6.04
CA GLU A 81 30.66 2.69 -6.15
C GLU A 81 31.50 2.61 -4.87
N ARG A 82 32.32 1.57 -4.79
CA ARG A 82 33.46 1.54 -3.94
C ARG A 82 34.48 2.46 -4.62
N GLN A 83 34.51 3.73 -4.21
CA GLN A 83 35.60 4.63 -4.54
C GLN A 83 36.90 4.04 -4.00
N TYR A 84 37.53 3.20 -4.81
CA TYR A 84 38.92 2.78 -4.65
C TYR A 84 39.67 3.14 -5.92
N ALA A 85 40.16 4.35 -5.97
CA ALA A 85 41.25 4.67 -6.88
C ALA A 85 41.95 5.91 -6.38
N TRP A 86 43.14 5.72 -5.85
CA TRP A 86 44.32 6.52 -6.10
C TRP A 86 45.42 6.30 -5.03
N TRP A 87 45.87 5.11 -4.93
CA TRP A 87 47.16 4.88 -4.32
C TRP A 87 48.09 4.31 -5.38
N LYS A 88 48.77 5.18 -6.13
CA LYS A 88 49.96 4.78 -6.87
C LYS A 88 51.17 4.81 -5.90
N PRO A 89 51.86 3.70 -5.66
CA PRO A 89 53.06 3.72 -4.87
C PRO A 89 54.22 4.20 -5.78
N GLY A 90 54.65 5.40 -5.55
CA GLY A 90 55.81 5.95 -6.24
C GLY A 90 56.54 6.93 -5.34
N LEU A 91 57.26 6.39 -4.37
CA LEU A 91 58.37 7.08 -3.71
C LEU A 91 59.26 6.03 -3.02
N GLN A 92 60.25 5.55 -3.79
CA GLN A 92 61.43 4.86 -3.24
C GLN A 92 62.31 5.90 -2.55
N GLY A 93 62.36 5.81 -1.23
CA GLY A 93 63.21 6.65 -0.38
C GLY A 93 63.23 6.07 1.04
N LEU A 94 64.36 5.51 1.40
CA LEU A 94 64.76 4.86 2.66
C LEU A 94 64.26 5.61 3.93
N VAL A 95 63.14 5.19 4.44
CA VAL A 95 62.72 5.42 5.84
C VAL A 95 62.33 4.06 6.38
N PRO A 96 62.80 3.62 7.56
CA PRO A 96 62.47 2.30 8.08
C PRO A 96 60.94 2.16 8.24
N GLN A 97 60.38 1.23 7.51
CA GLN A 97 58.92 0.92 7.47
C GLN A 97 58.27 0.81 8.84
N THR A 98 59.04 0.52 9.87
CA THR A 98 58.62 0.39 11.25
C THR A 98 58.20 1.73 11.87
N VAL A 99 58.83 2.85 11.53
CA VAL A 99 58.53 4.19 12.08
C VAL A 99 57.21 4.73 11.47
N ILE A 100 57.02 4.50 10.17
CA ILE A 100 55.75 4.88 9.49
C ILE A 100 54.59 4.02 9.99
N ALA A 101 54.80 2.70 10.17
CA ALA A 101 53.76 1.82 10.72
C ALA A 101 53.37 2.21 12.15
N LEU A 102 54.34 2.61 12.98
CA LEU A 102 54.08 3.03 14.36
C LEU A 102 53.40 4.41 14.42
N ALA A 103 53.78 5.34 13.56
CA ALA A 103 53.09 6.65 13.43
C ALA A 103 51.67 6.50 12.92
N VAL A 104 51.40 5.66 11.92
CA VAL A 104 50.08 5.36 11.40
C VAL A 104 49.23 4.63 12.46
N PHE A 105 49.81 3.72 13.23
CA PHE A 105 49.12 3.04 14.32
C PHE A 105 48.75 3.98 15.46
N VAL A 106 49.65 4.87 15.89
CA VAL A 106 49.38 5.88 16.91
C VAL A 106 48.38 6.91 16.43
N LEU A 107 48.52 7.38 15.18
CA LEU A 107 47.54 8.28 14.58
C LEU A 107 46.17 7.62 14.40
N GLY A 108 46.14 6.35 13.95
CA GLY A 108 44.94 5.55 13.81
C GLY A 108 44.22 5.29 15.12
N THR A 109 44.98 5.02 16.22
CA THR A 109 44.38 4.87 17.55
C THR A 109 43.89 6.20 18.14
N TYR A 110 44.59 7.31 17.87
CA TYR A 110 44.14 8.65 18.29
C TYR A 110 42.92 9.10 17.54
N VAL A 111 42.90 8.99 16.20
CA VAL A 111 41.73 9.29 15.35
C VAL A 111 40.57 8.29 15.61
N GLY A 112 40.90 7.02 15.88
CA GLY A 112 39.91 6.02 16.25
C GLY A 112 39.20 6.33 17.59
N ARG A 113 39.96 6.82 18.58
CA ARG A 113 39.35 7.25 19.87
C ARG A 113 38.49 8.49 19.75
N THR A 114 38.93 9.49 18.98
CA THR A 114 38.12 10.72 18.77
C THR A 114 36.90 10.52 17.88
N ASN A 115 36.91 9.53 16.95
CA ASN A 115 35.76 9.18 16.10
C ASN A 115 34.79 8.16 16.74
N LEU A 116 35.18 7.47 17.82
CA LEU A 116 34.26 6.61 18.56
C LEU A 116 33.20 7.43 19.32
N ASP A 117 33.56 8.62 19.79
CA ASP A 117 32.61 9.54 20.40
C ASP A 117 31.67 10.23 19.36
N GLY A 118 32.12 10.36 18.09
CA GLY A 118 31.30 10.94 17.01
C GLY A 118 30.32 9.95 16.36
N ARG A 119 30.49 8.64 16.51
CA ARG A 119 29.55 7.63 15.98
C ARG A 119 28.26 7.55 16.79
N GLY A 120 28.29 7.93 18.05
CA GLY A 120 27.09 8.00 18.91
C GLY A 120 26.16 9.12 18.47
N SER A 121 26.72 10.28 18.07
CA SER A 121 25.91 11.46 17.71
C SER A 121 25.18 11.30 16.37
N SER A 122 25.84 10.75 15.36
CA SER A 122 25.21 10.52 14.03
C SER A 122 24.09 9.47 14.09
N THR A 123 24.24 8.42 14.89
CA THR A 123 23.20 7.39 15.07
C THR A 123 22.00 7.96 15.86
N GLN A 124 22.27 8.84 16.80
CA GLN A 124 21.23 9.49 17.61
C GLN A 124 20.47 10.54 16.80
N GLU A 125 21.17 11.27 15.92
CA GLU A 125 20.58 12.24 15.02
C GLU A 125 19.71 11.57 13.95
N VAL A 126 20.15 10.46 13.35
CA VAL A 126 19.34 9.63 12.44
C VAL A 126 18.10 9.09 13.13
N LYS A 127 18.22 8.61 14.38
CA LYS A 127 17.05 8.16 15.15
C LYS A 127 16.09 9.30 15.45
N ARG A 128 16.58 10.47 15.79
CA ARG A 128 15.75 11.67 16.03
C ARG A 128 15.01 12.07 14.77
N LEU A 129 15.70 12.18 13.64
CA LEU A 129 15.09 12.50 12.35
C LEU A 129 14.05 11.44 11.92
N SER A 130 14.34 10.16 12.15
CA SER A 130 13.35 9.10 11.85
C SER A 130 12.09 9.22 12.71
N THR A 131 12.23 9.57 13.99
CA THR A 131 11.09 9.77 14.90
C THR A 131 10.28 11.02 14.47
N GLU A 132 10.95 12.10 14.07
CA GLU A 132 10.29 13.31 13.59
C GLU A 132 9.53 13.07 12.29
N VAL A 133 10.13 12.35 11.34
CA VAL A 133 9.45 11.93 10.10
C VAL A 133 8.25 11.02 10.39
N GLN A 134 8.34 10.10 11.36
CA GLN A 134 7.20 9.27 11.78
C GLN A 134 6.07 10.14 12.36
N GLY A 135 6.39 11.11 13.21
CA GLY A 135 5.41 12.04 13.78
C GLY A 135 4.71 12.86 12.69
N LEU A 136 5.47 13.39 11.72
CA LEU A 136 4.90 14.14 10.59
C LEU A 136 3.96 13.26 9.74
N ARG A 137 4.35 12.03 9.42
CA ARG A 137 3.50 11.08 8.69
C ARG A 137 2.17 10.84 9.40
N GLN A 138 2.22 10.68 10.71
CA GLN A 138 1.03 10.46 11.52
C GLN A 138 0.13 11.69 11.56
N THR A 139 0.70 12.88 11.70
CA THR A 139 -0.07 14.14 11.65
C THR A 139 -0.75 14.33 10.29
N VAL A 140 -0.05 14.05 9.19
CA VAL A 140 -0.63 14.10 7.84
C VAL A 140 -1.75 13.07 7.69
N ALA A 141 -1.52 11.82 8.16
CA ALA A 141 -2.55 10.78 8.12
C ALA A 141 -3.81 11.21 8.87
N LEU A 142 -3.69 11.69 10.11
CA LEU A 142 -4.82 12.16 10.92
C LEU A 142 -5.57 13.31 10.25
N SER A 143 -4.85 14.30 9.71
CA SER A 143 -5.46 15.43 9.00
C SER A 143 -6.25 15.00 7.77
N LEU A 144 -5.78 13.98 7.04
CA LEU A 144 -6.47 13.44 5.87
C LEU A 144 -7.67 12.57 6.25
N LEU A 145 -7.57 11.80 7.35
CA LEU A 145 -8.68 10.99 7.86
C LEU A 145 -9.89 11.84 8.29
N ASP A 146 -9.66 13.07 8.75
CA ASP A 146 -10.73 13.99 9.16
C ASP A 146 -11.40 14.73 7.98
N GLN A 147 -10.98 14.48 6.75
CA GLN A 147 -11.56 15.14 5.58
C GLN A 147 -12.90 14.54 5.16
N GLN A 148 -13.78 15.37 4.60
CA GLN A 148 -15.10 14.94 4.11
C GLN A 148 -15.00 14.04 2.86
N SER A 149 -13.97 14.21 2.04
CA SER A 149 -13.75 13.43 0.83
C SER A 149 -13.31 12.00 1.13
N ALA A 150 -14.01 11.01 0.60
CA ALA A 150 -13.59 9.60 0.70
C ALA A 150 -12.19 9.36 0.12
N THR A 151 -11.83 10.05 -0.96
CA THR A 151 -10.49 9.95 -1.57
C THR A 151 -9.41 10.46 -0.61
N SER A 152 -9.63 11.59 0.06
CA SER A 152 -8.69 12.12 1.05
C SER A 152 -8.55 11.18 2.25
N ARG A 153 -9.65 10.58 2.73
CA ARG A 153 -9.60 9.59 3.82
C ARG A 153 -8.85 8.33 3.40
N LEU A 154 -9.03 7.83 2.17
CA LEU A 154 -8.24 6.71 1.62
C LEU A 154 -6.75 7.05 1.54
N GLU A 155 -6.40 8.28 1.17
CA GLU A 155 -5.02 8.74 1.18
C GLU A 155 -4.47 8.80 2.62
N GLY A 156 -5.24 9.29 3.59
CA GLY A 156 -4.88 9.26 5.02
C GLY A 156 -4.60 7.85 5.52
N ILE A 157 -5.43 6.86 5.14
CA ILE A 157 -5.21 5.44 5.44
C ILE A 157 -3.91 4.94 4.78
N SER A 158 -3.64 5.33 3.53
CA SER A 158 -2.37 4.99 2.87
C SER A 158 -1.16 5.56 3.59
N TRP A 159 -1.25 6.79 4.12
CA TRP A 159 -0.20 7.37 4.95
C TRP A 159 -0.05 6.63 6.29
N SER A 160 -1.15 6.26 6.93
CA SER A 160 -1.13 5.51 8.20
C SER A 160 -0.40 4.17 8.06
N SER A 161 -0.56 3.50 6.93
CA SER A 161 0.08 2.20 6.67
C SER A 161 1.61 2.26 6.57
N ARG A 162 2.19 3.47 6.46
CA ARG A 162 3.65 3.73 6.45
C ARG A 162 4.20 4.08 7.83
N VAL A 163 3.35 4.15 8.83
CA VAL A 163 3.73 4.39 10.22
C VAL A 163 4.11 3.05 10.85
N GLU A 164 5.33 2.94 11.40
CA GLU A 164 5.80 1.70 12.02
C GLU A 164 5.21 1.48 13.41
N ARG A 165 5.06 2.57 14.17
CA ARG A 165 4.53 2.57 15.53
C ARG A 165 3.45 3.64 15.65
N PRO A 166 2.18 3.26 15.44
CA PRO A 166 1.10 4.21 15.53
C PRO A 166 0.89 4.66 16.99
N GLU A 167 0.62 5.94 17.16
CA GLU A 167 0.11 6.44 18.44
C GLU A 167 -1.35 6.03 18.62
N PRO A 168 -1.85 5.95 19.87
CA PRO A 168 -3.23 5.57 20.14
C PRO A 168 -4.27 6.39 19.37
N GLY A 169 -4.00 7.67 19.10
CA GLY A 169 -4.89 8.54 18.35
C GLY A 169 -5.08 8.09 16.89
N LEU A 170 -4.02 7.62 16.22
CA LEU A 170 -4.14 7.11 14.86
C LEU A 170 -4.91 5.78 14.82
N VAL A 171 -4.63 4.89 15.77
CA VAL A 171 -5.36 3.61 15.88
C VAL A 171 -6.85 3.86 16.12
N SER A 172 -7.19 4.78 17.04
CA SER A 172 -8.57 5.17 17.31
C SER A 172 -9.27 5.76 16.09
N ALA A 173 -8.60 6.63 15.33
CA ALA A 173 -9.15 7.20 14.11
C ALA A 173 -9.43 6.11 13.05
N LEU A 174 -8.50 5.17 12.85
CA LEU A 174 -8.71 4.05 11.92
C LEU A 174 -9.86 3.14 12.36
N LEU A 175 -10.00 2.85 13.66
CA LEU A 175 -11.13 2.08 14.20
C LEU A 175 -12.45 2.80 13.95
N THR A 176 -12.51 4.12 14.16
CA THR A 176 -13.68 4.94 13.82
C THR A 176 -14.02 4.84 12.33
N MET A 177 -13.01 4.81 11.44
CA MET A 177 -13.25 4.61 10.00
C MET A 177 -13.83 3.22 9.71
N VAL A 178 -13.33 2.16 10.34
CA VAL A 178 -13.88 0.80 10.17
C VAL A 178 -15.35 0.74 10.58
N ASP A 179 -15.71 1.37 11.71
CA ASP A 179 -17.03 1.23 12.30
C ASP A 179 -18.07 2.16 11.66
N HIS A 180 -17.68 3.38 11.27
CA HIS A 180 -18.63 4.45 11.02
C HIS A 180 -18.45 5.17 9.68
N ASP A 181 -17.42 4.87 8.88
CA ASP A 181 -17.27 5.57 7.60
C ASP A 181 -18.43 5.24 6.65
N PRO A 182 -19.06 6.24 6.04
CA PRO A 182 -20.18 6.01 5.11
C PRO A 182 -19.75 5.24 3.85
N ASN A 183 -18.47 5.26 3.50
CA ASN A 183 -17.94 4.60 2.32
C ASN A 183 -17.34 3.23 2.68
N THR A 184 -17.92 2.16 2.16
CA THR A 184 -17.48 0.77 2.40
C THR A 184 -16.01 0.54 2.02
N ASN A 185 -15.49 1.18 0.96
CA ASN A 185 -14.10 1.04 0.56
C ASN A 185 -13.15 1.69 1.59
N VAL A 186 -13.56 2.79 2.21
CA VAL A 186 -12.80 3.41 3.32
C VAL A 186 -12.77 2.46 4.51
N ARG A 187 -13.92 1.87 4.89
CA ARG A 187 -13.99 0.87 5.97
C ARG A 187 -13.06 -0.31 5.72
N LEU A 188 -13.08 -0.88 4.51
CA LEU A 188 -12.22 -2.00 4.14
C LEU A 188 -10.72 -1.63 4.15
N SER A 189 -10.38 -0.46 3.63
CA SER A 189 -8.99 0.02 3.61
C SER A 189 -8.47 0.30 5.02
N ALA A 190 -9.31 0.86 5.90
CA ALA A 190 -8.97 1.11 7.30
C ALA A 190 -8.73 -0.21 8.06
N LEU A 191 -9.54 -1.24 7.79
CA LEU A 191 -9.35 -2.58 8.32
C LEU A 191 -7.99 -3.16 7.88
N ASP A 192 -7.66 -3.09 6.60
CA ASP A 192 -6.37 -3.57 6.07
C ASP A 192 -5.16 -2.83 6.71
N ALA A 193 -5.31 -1.53 6.97
CA ALA A 193 -4.30 -0.77 7.69
C ALA A 193 -4.15 -1.22 9.16
N LEU A 194 -5.27 -1.48 9.85
CA LEU A 194 -5.27 -1.95 11.25
C LEU A 194 -4.70 -3.36 11.41
N GLU A 195 -4.83 -4.23 10.41
CA GLU A 195 -4.21 -5.57 10.45
C GLU A 195 -2.69 -5.50 10.65
N LYS A 196 -2.02 -4.49 10.13
CA LYS A 196 -0.58 -4.29 10.33
C LYS A 196 -0.23 -4.00 11.79
N PHE A 197 -1.18 -3.48 12.54
CA PHE A 197 -1.04 -3.15 13.95
C PHE A 197 -1.64 -4.22 14.88
N ALA A 198 -2.10 -5.34 14.32
CA ALA A 198 -2.68 -6.45 15.07
C ALA A 198 -1.70 -7.16 16.03
N GLY A 199 -0.42 -6.77 16.04
CA GLY A 199 0.51 -7.10 17.12
C GLY A 199 0.07 -6.58 18.48
N ASP A 200 -0.65 -5.44 18.52
CA ASP A 200 -1.23 -4.87 19.73
C ASP A 200 -2.53 -5.61 20.13
N PRO A 201 -2.62 -6.16 21.34
CA PRO A 201 -3.83 -6.78 21.83
C PRO A 201 -5.06 -5.86 21.85
N THR A 202 -4.85 -4.55 22.03
CA THR A 202 -5.92 -3.55 22.05
C THR A 202 -6.57 -3.45 20.67
N VAL A 203 -5.76 -3.43 19.60
CA VAL A 203 -6.25 -3.43 18.21
C VAL A 203 -7.04 -4.71 17.93
N ARG A 204 -6.50 -5.88 18.29
CA ARG A 204 -7.21 -7.15 18.07
C ARG A 204 -8.56 -7.17 18.76
N LYS A 205 -8.60 -6.76 20.03
CA LYS A 205 -9.85 -6.69 20.79
C LYS A 205 -10.85 -5.77 20.10
N ALA A 206 -10.43 -4.59 19.69
CA ALA A 206 -11.28 -3.63 19.00
C ALA A 206 -11.83 -4.19 17.69
N LEU A 207 -11.04 -4.91 16.89
CA LEU A 207 -11.52 -5.57 15.66
C LEU A 207 -12.57 -6.66 15.95
N VAL A 208 -12.43 -7.41 17.04
CA VAL A 208 -13.46 -8.36 17.47
C VAL A 208 -14.74 -7.63 17.89
N ASP A 209 -14.60 -6.55 18.67
CA ASP A 209 -15.72 -5.75 19.16
C ASP A 209 -16.45 -5.03 18.00
N SER A 210 -15.76 -4.69 16.90
CA SER A 210 -16.35 -4.06 15.70
C SER A 210 -17.27 -5.01 14.91
N LEU A 211 -17.05 -6.32 14.98
CA LEU A 211 -17.71 -7.31 14.12
C LEU A 211 -19.27 -7.29 14.21
N PRO A 212 -19.90 -7.23 15.40
CA PRO A 212 -21.34 -7.20 15.53
C PRO A 212 -21.97 -5.84 15.14
N HIS A 213 -21.17 -4.77 15.05
CA HIS A 213 -21.65 -3.42 14.77
C HIS A 213 -21.68 -3.08 13.27
N GLN A 214 -21.19 -3.98 12.42
CA GLN A 214 -21.15 -3.75 10.98
C GLN A 214 -22.51 -4.00 10.32
N ASP A 215 -22.99 -3.02 9.58
CA ASP A 215 -24.19 -3.09 8.76
C ASP A 215 -23.95 -3.66 7.34
N SER A 216 -22.69 -3.67 6.89
CA SER A 216 -22.31 -4.19 5.57
C SER A 216 -21.83 -5.63 5.67
N PRO A 217 -22.52 -6.60 5.01
CA PRO A 217 -22.04 -7.98 4.94
C PRO A 217 -20.63 -8.12 4.39
N LEU A 218 -20.23 -7.23 3.47
CA LEU A 218 -18.90 -7.22 2.88
C LEU A 218 -17.82 -6.89 3.93
N VAL A 219 -18.08 -5.88 4.79
CA VAL A 219 -17.16 -5.50 5.86
C VAL A 219 -17.13 -6.57 6.95
N GLN A 220 -18.27 -7.19 7.29
CA GLN A 220 -18.32 -8.32 8.23
C GLN A 220 -17.46 -9.49 7.74
N ILE A 221 -17.57 -9.86 6.46
CA ILE A 221 -16.75 -10.91 5.85
C ILE A 221 -15.26 -10.55 5.91
N ALA A 222 -14.90 -9.33 5.57
CA ALA A 222 -13.52 -8.87 5.62
C ALA A 222 -12.95 -8.89 7.06
N LEU A 223 -13.75 -8.49 8.06
CA LEU A 223 -13.37 -8.58 9.48
C LEU A 223 -13.14 -10.03 9.92
N ILE A 224 -14.02 -10.95 9.53
CA ILE A 224 -13.84 -12.39 9.82
C ILE A 224 -12.52 -12.87 9.22
N ASP A 225 -12.23 -12.51 7.97
CA ASP A 225 -10.99 -12.89 7.29
C ASP A 225 -9.76 -12.32 7.98
N ALA A 226 -9.81 -11.06 8.40
CA ALA A 226 -8.76 -10.42 9.16
C ALA A 226 -8.49 -11.15 10.48
N LEU A 227 -9.54 -11.43 11.26
CA LEU A 227 -9.45 -12.12 12.55
C LEU A 227 -8.89 -13.54 12.41
N VAL A 228 -9.23 -14.25 11.33
CA VAL A 228 -8.65 -15.55 11.01
C VAL A 228 -7.16 -15.44 10.61
N ARG A 229 -6.79 -14.44 9.79
CA ARG A 229 -5.38 -14.21 9.39
C ARG A 229 -4.48 -13.93 10.59
N ILE A 230 -4.95 -13.10 11.53
CA ILE A 230 -4.20 -12.78 12.76
C ILE A 230 -4.32 -13.88 13.83
N ARG A 231 -5.09 -14.95 13.54
CA ARG A 231 -5.33 -16.10 14.44
C ARG A 231 -5.87 -15.70 15.80
N ASP A 232 -6.78 -14.73 15.85
CA ASP A 232 -7.37 -14.28 17.11
C ASP A 232 -8.49 -15.21 17.57
N ARG A 233 -8.17 -16.08 18.52
CA ARG A 233 -9.14 -17.02 19.09
C ARG A 233 -10.27 -16.35 19.89
N ALA A 234 -10.09 -15.10 20.32
CA ALA A 234 -11.14 -14.36 21.02
C ALA A 234 -12.35 -14.10 20.10
N ALA A 235 -12.14 -14.03 18.79
CA ALA A 235 -13.21 -13.90 17.80
C ALA A 235 -14.19 -15.08 17.80
N ALA A 236 -13.80 -16.26 18.30
CA ALA A 236 -14.66 -17.45 18.24
C ALA A 236 -16.02 -17.27 18.93
N GLY A 237 -16.09 -16.42 19.97
CA GLY A 237 -17.33 -16.08 20.63
C GLY A 237 -18.31 -15.36 19.72
N GLU A 238 -17.86 -14.31 19.05
CA GLU A 238 -18.67 -13.51 18.13
C GLU A 238 -19.02 -14.28 16.86
N LEU A 239 -18.09 -15.08 16.33
CA LEU A 239 -18.37 -15.94 15.19
C LEU A 239 -19.47 -16.96 15.47
N ARG A 240 -19.52 -17.55 16.71
CA ARG A 240 -20.63 -18.46 17.09
C ARG A 240 -21.97 -17.74 17.13
N LYS A 241 -22.01 -16.49 17.59
CA LYS A 241 -23.25 -15.69 17.58
C LYS A 241 -23.73 -15.49 16.15
N LEU A 242 -22.84 -15.09 15.23
CA LEU A 242 -23.18 -14.88 13.81
C LEU A 242 -23.67 -16.16 13.12
N THR A 243 -23.14 -17.33 13.49
CA THR A 243 -23.59 -18.61 12.93
C THR A 243 -24.97 -19.05 13.46
N GLY A 244 -25.31 -18.68 14.68
CA GLY A 244 -26.59 -19.04 15.32
C GLY A 244 -27.72 -18.04 15.08
N ASP A 245 -27.43 -16.86 14.58
CA ASP A 245 -28.42 -15.81 14.36
C ASP A 245 -29.10 -15.97 12.98
N ALA A 246 -30.43 -16.09 12.99
CA ALA A 246 -31.23 -16.27 11.78
C ALA A 246 -31.26 -15.00 10.90
N GLU A 247 -31.11 -13.81 11.49
CA GLU A 247 -31.11 -12.53 10.77
C GLU A 247 -29.76 -12.25 10.09
N THR A 248 -28.70 -12.94 10.48
CA THR A 248 -27.39 -12.78 9.86
C THR A 248 -27.42 -13.17 8.38
N ASN A 249 -26.83 -12.33 7.52
CA ASN A 249 -26.69 -12.60 6.09
C ASN A 249 -26.07 -13.99 5.84
N SER A 250 -26.61 -14.76 4.88
CA SER A 250 -26.19 -16.14 4.61
C SER A 250 -24.70 -16.27 4.28
N SER A 251 -24.13 -15.32 3.52
CA SER A 251 -22.70 -15.31 3.18
C SER A 251 -21.83 -15.04 4.40
N VAL A 252 -22.27 -14.14 5.29
CA VAL A 252 -21.58 -13.85 6.56
C VAL A 252 -21.61 -15.06 7.46
N ARG A 253 -22.76 -15.72 7.58
CA ARG A 253 -22.93 -16.94 8.39
C ARG A 253 -22.01 -18.06 7.89
N GLN A 254 -21.96 -18.28 6.58
CA GLN A 254 -21.05 -19.28 5.98
C GLN A 254 -19.58 -18.91 6.23
N ARG A 255 -19.22 -17.62 6.14
CA ARG A 255 -17.85 -17.18 6.41
C ARG A 255 -17.48 -17.29 7.88
N ALA A 256 -18.42 -17.02 8.79
CA ALA A 256 -18.22 -17.20 10.22
C ALA A 256 -18.01 -18.68 10.59
N GLN A 257 -18.76 -19.60 9.97
CA GLN A 257 -18.57 -21.03 10.16
C GLN A 257 -17.17 -21.47 9.70
N TRP A 258 -16.75 -21.06 8.51
CA TRP A 258 -15.40 -21.31 8.01
C TRP A 258 -14.32 -20.73 8.96
N GLY A 259 -14.56 -19.51 9.49
CA GLY A 259 -13.66 -18.88 10.45
C GLY A 259 -13.51 -19.66 11.74
N LEU A 260 -14.61 -20.19 12.28
CA LEU A 260 -14.59 -21.06 13.47
C LEU A 260 -13.76 -22.34 13.24
N GLU A 261 -13.91 -22.97 12.09
CA GLU A 261 -13.11 -24.15 11.72
C GLU A 261 -11.62 -23.84 11.68
N LYS A 262 -11.25 -22.67 11.14
CA LYS A 262 -9.85 -22.24 11.03
C LYS A 262 -9.23 -21.83 12.37
N LEU A 263 -10.02 -21.26 13.29
CA LEU A 263 -9.53 -20.83 14.61
C LEU A 263 -9.52 -21.96 15.64
N SER A 264 -10.21 -23.09 15.37
CA SER A 264 -10.23 -24.26 16.23
C SER A 264 -9.02 -25.18 16.03
N LEU A 265 -8.28 -25.02 14.95
CA LEU A 265 -7.03 -25.73 14.63
C LEU A 265 -5.82 -25.00 15.23
#